data_d8dcb2728cb38a80a6e34dcde18fdfaf
#
_entry.id   d8dcb2728cb38a80a6e34dcde18fdfaf
#
_cell.length_a   1.000
_cell.length_b   1.000
_cell.length_c   1.000
_cell.angle_alpha   90.00
_cell.angle_beta   90.00
_cell.angle_gamma   90.00
#
_symmetry.space_group_name_H-M   'P 1'
#
loop_
_entity.id
_entity.type
_entity.pdbx_description
1 polymer ?
#
loop_
_entity_poly.entity_id
_entity_poly.type
_entity_poly.pdbx_seq_one_letter_code
_entity_poly.pdbx_strand_id
1 'polypeptide(L)'
;MKKAKGKVAAMDKRQKHVDSLNIRPLSVSERERYLAEWSVVQAKFIDEPAQATVEADHLIMEVMQLRNYPVSDFEQRTADISINYPDLVSNYRAAREIAIKNEHHTANTEELRQALVYYRSLFNELLNTEAVVVEGKK
;
A
#
# COMPACT_ATOMS: atom_id res chain seq x y z
N MET A 1 -9.70 9.29 -32.30
CA MET A 1 -10.17 10.34 -31.39
C MET A 1 -11.18 9.81 -30.37
N LYS A 2 -12.15 9.05 -30.82
CA LYS A 2 -13.14 8.49 -29.90
C LYS A 2 -12.52 7.59 -28.83
N LYS A 3 -11.53 6.77 -29.23
CA LYS A 3 -10.85 5.89 -28.27
C LYS A 3 -10.10 6.69 -27.20
N ALA A 4 -9.46 7.79 -27.62
CA ALA A 4 -8.75 8.62 -26.67
C ALA A 4 -9.72 9.26 -25.67
N LYS A 5 -10.87 9.71 -26.16
CA LYS A 5 -11.89 10.26 -25.28
C LYS A 5 -12.40 9.23 -24.29
N GLY A 6 -12.57 8.00 -24.74
CA GLY A 6 -13.02 6.93 -23.86
C GLY A 6 -12.03 6.65 -22.73
N LYS A 7 -10.74 6.64 -23.05
CA LYS A 7 -9.71 6.43 -22.05
C LYS A 7 -9.65 7.56 -21.06
N VAL A 8 -9.75 8.79 -21.55
CA VAL A 8 -9.74 9.97 -20.70
C VAL A 8 -10.94 9.95 -19.76
N ALA A 9 -12.10 9.61 -20.27
CA ALA A 9 -13.30 9.53 -19.44
C ALA A 9 -13.15 8.50 -18.33
N ALA A 10 -12.56 7.32 -18.64
CA ALA A 10 -12.36 6.29 -17.63
C ALA A 10 -11.39 6.75 -16.56
N MET A 11 -10.31 7.43 -16.95
CA MET A 11 -9.35 7.98 -15.99
C MET A 11 -10.00 9.03 -15.10
N ASP A 12 -10.83 9.89 -15.70
CA ASP A 12 -11.54 10.91 -14.95
C ASP A 12 -12.45 10.31 -13.89
N LYS A 13 -13.13 9.21 -14.22
CA LYS A 13 -14.01 8.55 -13.27
C LYS A 13 -13.22 7.99 -12.10
N ARG A 14 -12.06 7.38 -12.37
CA ARG A 14 -11.21 6.88 -11.30
C ARG A 14 -10.70 8.00 -10.42
N GLN A 15 -10.25 9.09 -11.04
CA GLN A 15 -9.75 10.21 -10.28
C GLN A 15 -10.83 10.82 -9.42
N LYS A 16 -12.05 10.94 -9.96
CA LYS A 16 -13.17 11.46 -9.18
C LYS A 16 -13.51 10.56 -8.03
N HIS A 17 -13.41 9.23 -8.22
CA HIS A 17 -13.65 8.29 -7.14
C HIS A 17 -12.64 8.52 -6.00
N VAL A 18 -11.35 8.60 -6.34
CA VAL A 18 -10.32 8.83 -5.34
C VAL A 18 -10.51 10.18 -4.66
N ASP A 19 -10.84 11.20 -5.44
CA ASP A 19 -11.09 12.53 -4.87
C ASP A 19 -12.25 12.49 -3.89
N SER A 20 -13.30 11.73 -4.22
CA SER A 20 -14.48 11.64 -3.35
C SER A 20 -14.21 10.92 -2.04
N LEU A 21 -13.13 10.12 -1.99
CA LEU A 21 -12.76 9.41 -0.77
C LEU A 21 -12.10 10.32 0.25
N ASN A 22 -11.75 11.54 -0.16
CA ASN A 22 -11.15 12.48 0.77
C ASN A 22 -9.83 11.94 1.34
N ILE A 23 -8.96 11.49 0.44
CA ILE A 23 -7.66 10.94 0.83
C ILE A 23 -6.88 11.99 1.61
N ARG A 24 -6.36 11.61 2.77
CA ARG A 24 -5.66 12.55 3.64
C ARG A 24 -4.23 12.11 3.90
N PRO A 25 -3.33 13.07 4.16
CA PRO A 25 -1.97 12.70 4.59
C PRO A 25 -1.99 12.26 6.05
N LEU A 26 -0.92 11.59 6.47
CA LEU A 26 -0.74 11.24 7.86
C LEU A 26 -0.16 12.40 8.63
N SER A 27 -0.48 12.48 9.91
CA SER A 27 0.19 13.43 10.79
C SER A 27 1.60 12.91 11.08
N VAL A 28 2.45 13.78 11.65
CA VAL A 28 3.80 13.39 12.03
C VAL A 28 3.78 12.23 13.02
N SER A 29 2.93 12.30 14.04
CA SER A 29 2.88 11.25 15.05
C SER A 29 2.37 9.94 14.49
N GLU A 30 1.39 9.99 13.57
CA GLU A 30 0.91 8.78 12.93
C GLU A 30 2.01 8.13 12.09
N ARG A 31 2.73 8.95 11.33
CA ARG A 31 3.82 8.46 10.51
C ARG A 31 4.90 7.79 11.36
N GLU A 32 5.29 8.45 12.44
CA GLU A 32 6.30 7.91 13.34
C GLU A 32 5.85 6.61 13.99
N ARG A 33 4.58 6.53 14.36
CA ARG A 33 4.01 5.31 14.91
C ARG A 33 4.11 4.16 13.94
N TYR A 34 3.74 4.38 12.70
CA TYR A 34 3.77 3.30 11.70
C TYR A 34 5.19 2.93 11.29
N LEU A 35 6.11 3.88 11.29
CA LEU A 35 7.51 3.55 11.07
C LEU A 35 8.03 2.63 12.17
N ALA A 36 7.63 2.89 13.41
CA ALA A 36 8.02 2.03 14.53
C ALA A 36 7.42 0.64 14.39
N GLU A 37 6.15 0.56 13.99
CA GLU A 37 5.51 -0.74 13.81
C GLU A 37 6.16 -1.52 12.67
N TRP A 38 6.57 -0.83 11.61
CA TRP A 38 7.28 -1.47 10.52
C TRP A 38 8.60 -2.07 10.98
N SER A 39 9.31 -1.35 11.84
CA SER A 39 10.56 -1.86 12.41
C SER A 39 10.35 -3.16 13.17
N VAL A 40 9.23 -3.26 13.89
CA VAL A 40 8.89 -4.49 14.61
C VAL A 40 8.65 -5.64 13.63
N VAL A 41 7.94 -5.36 12.53
CA VAL A 41 7.68 -6.38 11.51
C VAL A 41 8.98 -6.86 10.89
N GLN A 42 9.89 -5.95 10.58
CA GLN A 42 11.18 -6.32 10.00
C GLN A 42 11.99 -7.21 10.95
N ALA A 43 12.00 -6.87 12.23
CA ALA A 43 12.70 -7.68 13.21
C ALA A 43 12.06 -9.07 13.34
N LYS A 44 10.75 -9.12 13.32
CA LYS A 44 10.03 -10.38 13.43
C LYS A 44 10.30 -11.31 12.25
N PHE A 45 10.57 -10.74 11.09
CA PHE A 45 10.83 -11.55 9.90
C PHE A 45 11.99 -12.52 10.08
N ILE A 46 12.95 -12.16 10.90
CA ILE A 46 14.14 -13.00 11.10
C ILE A 46 13.73 -14.39 11.65
N ASP A 47 12.84 -14.42 12.61
CA ASP A 47 12.42 -15.67 13.23
C ASP A 47 11.11 -16.21 12.69
N GLU A 48 10.22 -15.34 12.22
CA GLU A 48 8.88 -15.74 11.80
C GLU A 48 8.50 -15.06 10.48
N PRO A 49 9.17 -15.45 9.40
CA PRO A 49 8.95 -14.76 8.12
C PRO A 49 7.51 -14.82 7.60
N ALA A 50 6.84 -15.96 7.80
CA ALA A 50 5.45 -16.10 7.33
C ALA A 50 4.54 -15.15 8.08
N GLN A 51 4.66 -15.08 9.39
CA GLN A 51 3.83 -14.21 10.21
C GLN A 51 4.15 -12.74 9.95
N ALA A 52 5.43 -12.42 9.80
CA ALA A 52 5.83 -11.04 9.52
C ALA A 52 5.24 -10.55 8.20
N THR A 53 5.16 -11.43 7.19
CA THR A 53 4.58 -11.07 5.91
C THR A 53 3.09 -10.74 6.05
N VAL A 54 2.37 -11.53 6.86
CA VAL A 54 0.96 -11.25 7.13
C VAL A 54 0.81 -9.88 7.79
N GLU A 55 1.67 -9.59 8.76
CA GLU A 55 1.61 -8.32 9.47
C GLU A 55 1.96 -7.14 8.59
N ALA A 56 2.89 -7.33 7.66
CA ALA A 56 3.22 -6.28 6.69
C ALA A 56 2.00 -5.91 5.85
N ASP A 57 1.29 -6.91 5.37
CA ASP A 57 0.08 -6.67 4.59
C ASP A 57 -0.96 -5.90 5.41
N HIS A 58 -1.14 -6.29 6.67
CA HIS A 58 -2.08 -5.61 7.56
C HIS A 58 -1.70 -4.16 7.79
N LEU A 59 -0.41 -3.87 7.94
CA LEU A 59 0.03 -2.49 8.11
C LEU A 59 -0.29 -1.63 6.90
N ILE A 60 -0.09 -2.18 5.70
CA ILE A 60 -0.45 -1.47 4.48
C ILE A 60 -1.93 -1.12 4.50
N MET A 61 -2.78 -2.09 4.84
CA MET A 61 -4.23 -1.85 4.87
C MET A 61 -4.60 -0.83 5.94
N GLU A 62 -3.96 -0.87 7.11
CA GLU A 62 -4.25 0.10 8.16
C GLU A 62 -3.91 1.51 7.72
N VAL A 63 -2.75 1.69 7.08
CA VAL A 63 -2.35 3.01 6.62
C VAL A 63 -3.29 3.51 5.55
N MET A 64 -3.67 2.64 4.61
CA MET A 64 -4.62 3.02 3.58
C MET A 64 -5.95 3.44 4.18
N GLN A 65 -6.45 2.65 5.13
CA GLN A 65 -7.71 2.98 5.79
C GLN A 65 -7.63 4.31 6.52
N LEU A 66 -6.53 4.53 7.21
CA LEU A 66 -6.33 5.79 7.94
C LEU A 66 -6.28 6.97 7.00
N ARG A 67 -5.80 6.77 5.80
CA ARG A 67 -5.76 7.80 4.77
C ARG A 67 -7.04 7.85 3.93
N ASN A 68 -8.05 7.10 4.31
CA ASN A 68 -9.38 7.07 3.68
C ASN A 68 -9.44 6.36 2.33
N TYR A 69 -8.49 5.48 2.05
CA TYR A 69 -8.62 4.56 0.92
C TYR A 69 -9.55 3.41 1.32
N PRO A 70 -10.40 2.93 0.42
CA PRO A 70 -11.20 1.74 0.74
C PRO A 70 -10.31 0.51 0.78
N VAL A 71 -10.56 -0.39 1.73
CA VAL A 71 -9.72 -1.57 1.91
C VAL A 71 -10.49 -2.88 1.82
N SER A 72 -11.76 -2.82 1.41
CA SER A 72 -12.61 -4.00 1.41
C SER A 72 -12.29 -4.99 0.29
N ASP A 73 -11.64 -4.52 -0.77
CA ASP A 73 -11.50 -5.26 -2.02
C ASP A 73 -10.13 -5.01 -2.61
N PHE A 74 -9.40 -6.09 -2.89
CA PHE A 74 -8.04 -5.97 -3.42
C PHE A 74 -8.01 -5.21 -4.75
N GLU A 75 -8.94 -5.53 -5.65
CA GLU A 75 -8.96 -4.85 -6.95
C GLU A 75 -9.24 -3.36 -6.81
N GLN A 76 -10.12 -3.01 -5.89
CA GLN A 76 -10.40 -1.60 -5.65
C GLN A 76 -9.17 -0.92 -5.04
N ARG A 77 -8.48 -1.59 -4.13
CA ARG A 77 -7.25 -1.03 -3.54
C ARG A 77 -6.19 -0.77 -4.62
N THR A 78 -5.99 -1.73 -5.52
CA THR A 78 -4.98 -1.54 -6.57
C THR A 78 -5.39 -0.45 -7.55
N ALA A 79 -6.67 -0.34 -7.85
CA ALA A 79 -7.15 0.74 -8.71
C ALA A 79 -6.89 2.10 -8.07
N ASP A 80 -7.17 2.22 -6.78
CA ASP A 80 -6.96 3.48 -6.06
C ASP A 80 -5.48 3.83 -5.95
N ILE A 81 -4.65 2.83 -5.65
CA ILE A 81 -3.21 3.04 -5.58
C ILE A 81 -2.65 3.49 -6.92
N SER A 82 -3.19 2.96 -8.02
CA SER A 82 -2.67 3.30 -9.34
C SER A 82 -2.86 4.77 -9.70
N ILE A 83 -3.82 5.44 -9.09
CA ILE A 83 -4.03 6.86 -9.33
C ILE A 83 -2.87 7.68 -8.76
N ASN A 84 -2.48 7.39 -7.52
CA ASN A 84 -1.46 8.17 -6.82
C ASN A 84 -0.06 7.56 -6.90
N TYR A 85 0.03 6.24 -7.06
CA TYR A 85 1.31 5.53 -7.05
C TYR A 85 1.34 4.47 -8.14
N PRO A 86 1.22 4.87 -9.42
CA PRO A 86 1.11 3.89 -10.51
C PRO A 86 2.30 2.95 -10.62
N ASP A 87 3.48 3.41 -10.23
CA ASP A 87 4.69 2.59 -10.34
C ASP A 87 4.75 1.48 -9.29
N LEU A 88 3.90 1.55 -8.27
CA LEU A 88 3.92 0.59 -7.19
C LEU A 88 2.88 -0.52 -7.33
N VAL A 89 1.98 -0.39 -8.31
CA VAL A 89 0.90 -1.37 -8.46
C VAL A 89 1.44 -2.76 -8.75
N SER A 90 2.43 -2.87 -9.64
CA SER A 90 2.98 -4.19 -9.97
C SER A 90 3.63 -4.84 -8.76
N ASN A 91 4.31 -4.06 -7.93
CA ASN A 91 4.92 -4.58 -6.70
C ASN A 91 3.85 -5.04 -5.71
N TYR A 92 2.78 -4.28 -5.58
CA TYR A 92 1.71 -4.65 -4.67
C TYR A 92 1.02 -5.95 -5.13
N ARG A 93 0.80 -6.08 -6.44
CA ARG A 93 0.20 -7.32 -6.97
C ARG A 93 1.12 -8.51 -6.77
N ALA A 94 2.42 -8.33 -6.98
CA ALA A 94 3.38 -9.40 -6.75
C ALA A 94 3.41 -9.83 -5.28
N ALA A 95 3.39 -8.85 -4.38
CA ALA A 95 3.35 -9.16 -2.95
C ALA A 95 2.08 -9.92 -2.58
N ARG A 96 0.96 -9.54 -3.17
CA ARG A 96 -0.31 -10.21 -2.90
C ARG A 96 -0.30 -11.67 -3.34
N GLU A 97 0.31 -11.96 -4.49
CA GLU A 97 0.41 -13.33 -4.94
C GLU A 97 1.21 -14.18 -3.95
N ILE A 98 2.28 -13.62 -3.43
CA ILE A 98 3.08 -14.33 -2.44
C ILE A 98 2.31 -14.49 -1.13
N ALA A 99 1.53 -13.47 -0.75
CA ALA A 99 0.71 -13.56 0.45
C ALA A 99 -0.31 -14.70 0.34
N ILE A 100 -0.89 -14.88 -0.84
CA ILE A 100 -1.81 -15.98 -1.07
C ILE A 100 -1.10 -17.33 -0.94
N LYS A 101 0.09 -17.45 -1.52
CA LYS A 101 0.89 -18.66 -1.35
C LYS A 101 1.20 -18.91 0.11
N ASN A 102 1.46 -17.85 0.86
CA ASN A 102 1.75 -17.95 2.28
C ASN A 102 0.55 -18.48 3.06
N GLU A 103 -0.66 -18.05 2.70
CA GLU A 103 -1.88 -18.56 3.31
C GLU A 103 -2.02 -20.07 3.13
N HIS A 104 -1.51 -20.59 2.01
CA HIS A 104 -1.55 -22.02 1.71
C HIS A 104 -0.27 -22.73 2.13
N HIS A 105 0.62 -22.05 2.83
CA HIS A 105 1.88 -22.61 3.33
C HIS A 105 2.78 -23.10 2.18
N THR A 106 2.71 -22.45 1.02
CA THR A 106 3.51 -22.83 -0.14
C THR A 106 4.54 -21.79 -0.54
N ALA A 107 4.64 -20.68 0.20
CA ALA A 107 5.68 -19.69 -0.07
C ALA A 107 6.97 -20.09 0.63
N ASN A 108 8.10 -19.99 -0.08
CA ASN A 108 9.40 -20.23 0.56
C ASN A 108 9.92 -18.92 1.16
N THR A 109 11.02 -19.04 1.92
CA THR A 109 11.56 -17.87 2.65
C THR A 109 12.01 -16.77 1.71
N GLU A 110 12.58 -17.11 0.56
CA GLU A 110 13.02 -16.10 -0.39
C GLU A 110 11.82 -15.34 -0.98
N GLU A 111 10.73 -16.05 -1.27
CA GLU A 111 9.51 -15.39 -1.73
C GLU A 111 8.95 -14.45 -0.67
N LEU A 112 8.95 -14.89 0.58
CA LEU A 112 8.46 -14.06 1.67
C LEU A 112 9.34 -12.82 1.84
N ARG A 113 10.65 -12.97 1.70
CA ARG A 113 11.55 -11.83 1.75
C ARG A 113 11.24 -10.84 0.62
N GLN A 114 10.99 -11.36 -0.56
CA GLN A 114 10.67 -10.52 -1.71
C GLN A 114 9.36 -9.76 -1.48
N ALA A 115 8.36 -10.45 -0.91
CA ALA A 115 7.09 -9.80 -0.59
C ALA A 115 7.32 -8.64 0.39
N LEU A 116 8.16 -8.86 1.39
CA LEU A 116 8.44 -7.81 2.37
C LEU A 116 9.07 -6.58 1.70
N VAL A 117 9.97 -6.81 0.75
CA VAL A 117 10.58 -5.71 -0.01
C VAL A 117 9.52 -4.93 -0.79
N TYR A 118 8.60 -5.63 -1.43
CA TYR A 118 7.52 -4.98 -2.18
C TYR A 118 6.62 -4.17 -1.25
N TYR A 119 6.23 -4.76 -0.11
CA TYR A 119 5.40 -4.05 0.86
C TYR A 119 6.12 -2.81 1.40
N ARG A 120 7.42 -2.94 1.62
CA ARG A 120 8.21 -1.81 2.14
C ARG A 120 8.19 -0.63 1.18
N SER A 121 8.33 -0.89 -0.11
CA SER A 121 8.29 0.19 -1.11
C SER A 121 6.97 0.93 -1.07
N LEU A 122 5.87 0.19 -1.03
CA LEU A 122 4.55 0.80 -0.97
C LEU A 122 4.34 1.54 0.35
N PHE A 123 4.75 0.90 1.44
CA PHE A 123 4.60 1.49 2.77
C PHE A 123 5.32 2.84 2.86
N ASN A 124 6.56 2.90 2.37
CA ASN A 124 7.33 4.14 2.42
C ASN A 124 6.65 5.25 1.62
N GLU A 125 6.10 4.92 0.46
CA GLU A 125 5.40 5.93 -0.33
C GLU A 125 4.15 6.42 0.38
N LEU A 126 3.38 5.50 0.95
CA LEU A 126 2.15 5.87 1.66
C LEU A 126 2.43 6.74 2.87
N LEU A 127 3.56 6.51 3.54
CA LEU A 127 3.90 7.27 4.75
C LEU A 127 4.54 8.61 4.46
N ASN A 128 5.37 8.69 3.42
CA ASN A 128 6.21 9.87 3.22
C ASN A 128 5.57 10.98 2.42
N THR A 129 4.64 10.64 1.54
CA THR A 129 4.01 11.63 0.68
C THR A 129 3.07 12.47 1.51
N GLU A 130 2.98 13.73 1.24
CA GLU A 130 1.99 14.65 1.81
C GLU A 130 2.15 14.96 3.29
N ALA A 131 2.46 13.96 4.13
CA ALA A 131 2.65 14.23 5.54
C ALA A 131 3.72 15.27 5.75
N VAL A 132 4.81 15.16 4.98
CA VAL A 132 5.90 16.12 5.03
C VAL A 132 5.43 17.48 4.54
N VAL A 133 4.65 17.48 3.47
CA VAL A 133 4.13 18.73 2.89
C VAL A 133 3.25 19.46 3.89
N VAL A 134 2.36 18.73 4.55
CA VAL A 134 1.46 19.33 5.54
C VAL A 134 2.25 19.96 6.69
N GLU A 135 3.27 19.27 7.15
CA GLU A 135 4.11 19.80 8.21
C GLU A 135 4.86 21.04 7.78
N GLY A 136 5.34 21.02 6.55
CA GLY A 136 6.11 22.14 6.03
C GLY A 136 5.32 23.44 6.01
N LYS A 137 4.02 23.36 6.09
CA LYS A 137 3.19 24.55 6.08
C LYS A 137 2.99 25.17 7.44
N LYS A 138 3.36 24.48 8.46
CA LYS A 138 3.24 25.01 9.79
C LYS A 138 4.41 25.89 10.13
#